data_82ecc186ac3e9e5c774fc636d218e771
#
_entry.id   82ecc186ac3e9e5c774fc636d218e771
#
_cell.length_a   1.000
_cell.length_b   1.000
_cell.length_c   1.000
_cell.angle_alpha   90.00
_cell.angle_beta   90.00
_cell.angle_gamma   90.00
#
_symmetry.space_group_name_H-M   'P 1'
#
loop_
_entity.id
_entity.type
_entity.pdbx_description
1 polymer ?
#
loop_
_entity_poly.entity_id
_entity_poly.type
_entity_poly.pdbx_seq_one_letter_code
_entity_poly.pdbx_strand_id
1 'polypeptide(L)'
;MQYVLDRNESITVNTVLDLPRLKQVLEVLHLKPNYSELSRQLGCDRRTVKAYYEKGVPSKERKRPSRIDSFYEIIETLLSEDTPQKFYYKRVLWQYLKDNHGLDVAYSTFRGYIQTIPQFQSYFDGKKQTLSTKSTVRFETDPGEQAQIDWKENINFLLEDGTSITLHILLMTLGYSRYKLAKVTLDKSLTTLQDGMVEFFEELGGVPQSILTDNMKSVMVTARRHGSQGQLHPKAEQFSKDMGFRFQPCMSYRPQTKGKVECQMKILDELHAYQGQLTFDELKEKVNSIILRSNLSISQATRRIPTTMLVKEKESLLPLPKQVIRDSYRVKHPKAKVLHDNTISFQGNHYSVPPGYVAKSMTLQVIDTMLYIYDNTKLVAVHALSKKKCNYLPSHYEAQLQKTIPYLSADEVKEKARSNLENIGAIYEYKD
;
A
#
# COMPACT_ATOMS: atom_id res chain seq x y z
N MET A 1 27.50 -44.76 32.07
CA MET A 1 27.82 -46.16 32.37
C MET A 1 28.60 -46.74 31.22
N GLN A 2 29.67 -47.49 31.53
CA GLN A 2 30.50 -48.12 30.52
C GLN A 2 30.25 -49.61 30.56
N TYR A 3 29.81 -50.20 29.47
CA TYR A 3 29.70 -51.64 29.29
C TYR A 3 30.94 -52.15 28.55
N VAL A 4 31.74 -52.98 29.16
CA VAL A 4 32.92 -53.54 28.55
C VAL A 4 32.52 -54.85 27.86
N LEU A 5 32.70 -54.91 26.55
CA LEU A 5 32.32 -56.03 25.68
C LEU A 5 33.44 -57.04 25.53
N ASP A 6 34.68 -56.58 25.44
CA ASP A 6 35.91 -57.33 25.36
C ASP A 6 37.07 -56.40 25.74
N ARG A 7 38.32 -56.98 25.86
CA ARG A 7 39.48 -56.15 26.31
C ARG A 7 39.72 -54.82 25.60
N ASN A 8 39.12 -54.61 24.42
CA ASN A 8 39.29 -53.38 23.61
C ASN A 8 38.01 -52.69 23.23
N GLU A 9 36.82 -53.17 23.56
CA GLU A 9 35.57 -52.56 23.20
C GLU A 9 34.67 -52.25 24.41
N SER A 10 34.27 -51.01 24.56
CA SER A 10 33.34 -50.57 25.60
C SER A 10 32.29 -49.60 25.00
N ILE A 11 31.06 -49.72 25.49
CA ILE A 11 29.99 -48.77 25.15
C ILE A 11 29.69 -47.93 26.38
N THR A 12 29.77 -46.61 26.19
CA THR A 12 29.39 -45.64 27.21
C THR A 12 27.98 -45.17 26.96
N VAL A 13 27.09 -45.28 27.92
CA VAL A 13 25.70 -44.82 27.87
C VAL A 13 25.58 -43.57 28.72
N ASN A 14 25.44 -42.41 28.08
CA ASN A 14 25.35 -41.12 28.76
C ASN A 14 23.95 -40.53 28.65
N THR A 15 23.18 -40.88 27.63
CA THR A 15 21.86 -40.33 27.34
C THR A 15 20.89 -41.45 26.96
N VAL A 16 19.57 -41.11 26.97
CA VAL A 16 18.53 -42.04 26.50
C VAL A 16 18.65 -42.37 24.99
N LEU A 17 19.36 -41.54 24.23
CA LEU A 17 19.60 -41.73 22.80
C LEU A 17 20.61 -42.88 22.53
N ASP A 18 21.40 -43.27 23.51
CA ASP A 18 22.38 -44.36 23.42
C ASP A 18 21.73 -45.74 23.65
N LEU A 19 20.50 -45.77 24.18
CA LEU A 19 19.79 -47.01 24.54
C LEU A 19 19.51 -47.94 23.35
N PRO A 20 19.18 -47.49 22.14
CA PRO A 20 19.02 -48.38 20.99
C PRO A 20 20.32 -49.12 20.63
N ARG A 21 21.46 -48.43 20.79
CA ARG A 21 22.79 -49.06 20.56
C ARG A 21 23.14 -50.08 21.67
N LEU A 22 22.82 -49.71 22.91
CA LEU A 22 22.95 -50.65 24.04
C LEU A 22 22.08 -51.89 23.83
N LYS A 23 20.86 -51.76 23.29
CA LYS A 23 19.96 -52.88 22.98
C LYS A 23 20.62 -53.88 22.04
N GLN A 24 21.19 -53.41 20.92
CA GLN A 24 21.86 -54.27 19.94
C GLN A 24 22.97 -55.10 20.59
N VAL A 25 23.74 -54.50 21.50
CA VAL A 25 24.85 -55.20 22.19
C VAL A 25 24.34 -56.23 23.19
N LEU A 26 23.34 -55.84 24.01
CA LEU A 26 22.78 -56.75 25.01
C LEU A 26 22.06 -57.97 24.35
N GLU A 27 21.45 -57.76 23.18
CA GLU A 27 20.85 -58.84 22.40
C GLU A 27 21.89 -59.82 21.87
N VAL A 28 23.02 -59.31 21.34
CA VAL A 28 24.15 -60.21 20.92
C VAL A 28 24.75 -61.03 22.09
N LEU A 29 24.80 -60.39 23.25
CA LEU A 29 25.34 -61.07 24.47
C LEU A 29 24.30 -61.89 25.23
N HIS A 30 23.07 -61.99 24.74
CA HIS A 30 21.95 -62.66 25.40
C HIS A 30 21.67 -62.16 26.82
N LEU A 31 21.97 -60.87 27.11
CA LEU A 31 21.77 -60.23 28.41
C LEU A 31 20.47 -59.45 28.45
N LYS A 32 19.79 -59.42 29.60
CA LYS A 32 18.59 -58.64 29.85
C LYS A 32 18.92 -57.23 30.39
N PRO A 33 18.27 -56.19 29.91
CA PRO A 33 18.50 -54.84 30.41
C PRO A 33 17.95 -54.64 31.82
N ASN A 34 18.73 -53.98 32.69
CA ASN A 34 18.23 -53.49 33.97
C ASN A 34 17.67 -52.07 33.87
N TYR A 35 16.37 -51.94 33.51
CA TYR A 35 15.71 -50.65 33.34
C TYR A 35 15.73 -49.79 34.61
N SER A 36 15.74 -50.37 35.81
CA SER A 36 15.77 -49.63 37.06
C SER A 36 17.12 -48.98 37.31
N GLU A 37 18.19 -49.65 36.95
CA GLU A 37 19.56 -49.15 37.05
C GLU A 37 19.80 -48.05 36.00
N LEU A 38 19.43 -48.29 34.76
CA LEU A 38 19.52 -47.33 33.68
C LEU A 38 18.71 -46.06 33.97
N SER A 39 17.52 -46.18 34.58
CA SER A 39 16.69 -45.07 35.02
C SER A 39 17.40 -44.18 36.05
N ARG A 40 18.03 -44.79 37.07
CA ARG A 40 18.80 -44.06 38.08
C ARG A 40 20.00 -43.32 37.49
N GLN A 41 20.72 -43.96 36.60
CA GLN A 41 21.94 -43.41 36.00
C GLN A 41 21.68 -42.32 35.00
N LEU A 42 20.60 -42.42 34.19
CA LEU A 42 20.23 -41.45 33.18
C LEU A 42 19.33 -40.34 33.74
N GLY A 43 18.92 -40.42 35.00
CA GLY A 43 18.03 -39.42 35.62
C GLY A 43 16.66 -39.35 34.97
N CYS A 44 16.17 -40.43 34.33
CA CYS A 44 14.93 -40.45 33.57
C CYS A 44 13.96 -41.51 34.14
N ASP A 45 12.65 -41.30 33.93
CA ASP A 45 11.65 -42.30 34.34
C ASP A 45 11.87 -43.64 33.64
N ARG A 46 11.66 -44.76 34.38
CA ARG A 46 11.84 -46.14 33.91
C ARG A 46 11.02 -46.42 32.65
N ARG A 47 9.82 -45.86 32.51
CA ARG A 47 8.96 -46.03 31.32
C ARG A 47 9.60 -45.38 30.11
N THR A 48 10.23 -44.23 30.29
CA THR A 48 10.98 -43.52 29.25
C THR A 48 12.17 -44.35 28.80
N VAL A 49 12.98 -44.83 29.73
CA VAL A 49 14.13 -45.70 29.43
C VAL A 49 13.67 -46.95 28.66
N LYS A 50 12.61 -47.64 29.13
CA LYS A 50 12.06 -48.81 28.46
C LYS A 50 11.57 -48.46 27.03
N ALA A 51 10.88 -47.34 26.85
CA ALA A 51 10.37 -46.92 25.55
C ALA A 51 11.51 -46.67 24.55
N TYR A 52 12.57 -45.95 24.96
CA TYR A 52 13.74 -45.72 24.11
C TYR A 52 14.52 -46.98 23.81
N TYR A 53 14.62 -47.89 24.77
CA TYR A 53 15.29 -49.19 24.59
C TYR A 53 14.54 -50.12 23.62
N GLU A 54 13.20 -50.25 23.78
CA GLU A 54 12.40 -51.20 22.99
C GLU A 54 12.02 -50.65 21.61
N LYS A 55 11.62 -49.37 21.54
CA LYS A 55 11.03 -48.75 20.34
C LYS A 55 12.00 -47.82 19.59
N GLY A 56 13.20 -47.62 20.14
CA GLY A 56 14.16 -46.67 19.61
C GLY A 56 13.80 -45.21 19.94
N VAL A 57 14.53 -44.28 19.31
CA VAL A 57 14.27 -42.85 19.46
C VAL A 57 12.88 -42.55 18.89
N PRO A 58 11.92 -42.07 19.71
CA PRO A 58 10.62 -41.72 19.15
C PRO A 58 10.82 -40.66 18.09
N SER A 59 10.30 -40.91 16.90
CA SER A 59 10.25 -39.88 15.86
C SER A 59 9.57 -38.65 16.44
N LYS A 60 10.26 -37.50 16.46
CA LYS A 60 9.69 -36.23 16.89
C LYS A 60 8.57 -35.76 15.97
N GLU A 61 8.39 -36.38 14.83
CA GLU A 61 7.39 -36.04 13.84
C GLU A 61 6.02 -36.69 14.16
N ARG A 62 5.34 -36.17 15.17
CA ARG A 62 3.87 -36.25 15.16
C ARG A 62 3.37 -35.30 14.11
N LYS A 63 3.29 -35.69 12.84
CA LYS A 63 2.61 -34.98 11.78
C LYS A 63 1.12 -34.98 12.09
N ARG A 64 0.68 -34.07 12.97
CA ARG A 64 -0.75 -33.74 13.06
C ARG A 64 -1.06 -32.86 11.85
N PRO A 65 -2.11 -33.14 11.08
CA PRO A 65 -2.52 -32.26 9.99
C PRO A 65 -2.73 -30.85 10.54
N SER A 66 -2.15 -29.87 9.88
CA SER A 66 -2.33 -28.47 10.22
C SER A 66 -3.72 -28.02 9.75
N ARG A 67 -4.39 -27.15 10.52
CA ARG A 67 -5.60 -26.49 10.03
C ARG A 67 -5.40 -25.66 8.76
N ILE A 68 -4.14 -25.37 8.43
CA ILE A 68 -3.76 -24.59 7.25
C ILE A 68 -3.57 -25.50 6.02
N ASP A 69 -3.48 -26.83 6.20
CA ASP A 69 -3.28 -27.75 5.07
C ASP A 69 -4.41 -27.68 4.05
N SER A 70 -5.65 -27.39 4.48
CA SER A 70 -6.79 -27.18 3.59
C SER A 70 -6.66 -25.93 2.71
N PHE A 71 -5.76 -25.01 3.00
CA PHE A 71 -5.46 -23.80 2.25
C PHE A 71 -4.22 -23.92 1.38
N TYR A 72 -3.57 -25.09 1.35
CA TYR A 72 -2.30 -25.28 0.65
C TYR A 72 -2.41 -24.90 -0.83
N GLU A 73 -3.37 -25.44 -1.55
CA GLU A 73 -3.58 -25.18 -2.99
C GLU A 73 -3.89 -23.72 -3.27
N ILE A 74 -4.68 -23.07 -2.40
CA ILE A 74 -5.00 -21.65 -2.50
C ILE A 74 -3.72 -20.82 -2.32
N ILE A 75 -2.90 -21.14 -1.32
CA ILE A 75 -1.63 -20.46 -1.06
C ILE A 75 -0.67 -20.65 -2.23
N GLU A 76 -0.58 -21.84 -2.77
CA GLU A 76 0.27 -22.17 -3.92
C GLU A 76 -0.14 -21.35 -5.15
N THR A 77 -1.43 -21.30 -5.46
CA THR A 77 -1.98 -20.49 -6.55
C THR A 77 -1.69 -19.00 -6.36
N LEU A 78 -1.94 -18.46 -5.16
CA LEU A 78 -1.72 -17.04 -4.84
C LEU A 78 -0.24 -16.64 -4.87
N LEU A 79 0.69 -17.55 -4.63
CA LEU A 79 2.12 -17.29 -4.65
C LEU A 79 2.77 -17.64 -6.01
N SER A 80 1.99 -18.10 -7.00
CA SER A 80 2.50 -18.39 -8.34
C SER A 80 2.87 -17.10 -9.09
N GLU A 81 3.72 -17.22 -10.11
CA GLU A 81 4.11 -16.09 -10.95
C GLU A 81 2.99 -15.65 -11.93
N ASP A 82 2.04 -16.54 -12.19
CA ASP A 82 0.95 -16.33 -13.15
C ASP A 82 -0.17 -15.42 -12.60
N THR A 83 -0.19 -15.17 -11.30
CA THR A 83 -1.20 -14.30 -10.67
C THR A 83 -0.80 -12.84 -10.69
N PRO A 84 -1.72 -11.90 -10.97
CA PRO A 84 -1.47 -10.47 -10.88
C PRO A 84 -1.22 -10.01 -9.43
N GLN A 85 -1.68 -10.77 -8.44
CA GLN A 85 -1.58 -10.49 -7.02
C GLN A 85 -0.15 -10.63 -6.52
N LYS A 86 0.28 -9.73 -5.61
CA LYS A 86 1.62 -9.77 -5.03
C LYS A 86 1.58 -9.60 -3.52
N PHE A 87 2.24 -10.51 -2.82
CA PHE A 87 2.31 -10.52 -1.37
C PHE A 87 3.74 -10.17 -0.93
N TYR A 88 3.96 -8.94 -0.48
CA TYR A 88 5.29 -8.51 -0.02
C TYR A 88 5.65 -9.05 1.37
N TYR A 89 4.64 -9.34 2.20
CA TYR A 89 4.82 -9.79 3.57
C TYR A 89 3.91 -10.97 3.88
N LYS A 90 4.39 -11.95 4.65
CA LYS A 90 3.58 -13.08 5.15
C LYS A 90 2.31 -12.63 5.87
N ARG A 91 2.35 -11.47 6.54
CA ARG A 91 1.19 -10.90 7.22
C ARG A 91 0.10 -10.45 6.24
N VAL A 92 0.47 -9.95 5.07
CA VAL A 92 -0.48 -9.56 4.02
C VAL A 92 -1.19 -10.80 3.48
N LEU A 93 -0.46 -11.87 3.18
CA LEU A 93 -1.05 -13.14 2.75
C LEU A 93 -1.99 -13.73 3.81
N TRP A 94 -1.57 -13.72 5.08
CA TRP A 94 -2.43 -14.17 6.18
C TRP A 94 -3.70 -13.35 6.29
N GLN A 95 -3.62 -12.01 6.19
CA GLN A 95 -4.78 -11.14 6.26
C GLN A 95 -5.72 -11.36 5.05
N TYR A 96 -5.15 -11.50 3.85
CA TYR A 96 -5.91 -11.79 2.64
C TYR A 96 -6.69 -13.10 2.75
N LEU A 97 -6.05 -14.18 3.22
CA LEU A 97 -6.70 -15.47 3.44
C LEU A 97 -7.79 -15.40 4.51
N LYS A 98 -7.58 -14.60 5.55
CA LYS A 98 -8.58 -14.36 6.58
C LYS A 98 -9.80 -13.64 6.03
N ASP A 99 -9.58 -12.57 5.26
CA ASP A 99 -10.65 -11.70 4.74
C ASP A 99 -11.45 -12.38 3.61
N ASN A 100 -10.79 -13.19 2.75
CA ASN A 100 -11.41 -13.69 1.52
C ASN A 100 -11.66 -15.22 1.52
N HIS A 101 -10.94 -15.98 2.36
CA HIS A 101 -11.03 -17.45 2.36
C HIS A 101 -11.38 -18.05 3.74
N GLY A 102 -11.67 -17.21 4.74
CA GLY A 102 -12.11 -17.67 6.06
C GLY A 102 -11.03 -18.36 6.89
N LEU A 103 -9.77 -18.04 6.70
CA LEU A 103 -8.66 -18.58 7.49
C LEU A 103 -8.77 -18.13 8.96
N ASP A 104 -9.07 -19.05 9.87
CA ASP A 104 -9.19 -18.79 11.31
C ASP A 104 -8.04 -19.41 12.09
N VAL A 105 -6.85 -18.82 11.95
CA VAL A 105 -5.65 -19.18 12.74
C VAL A 105 -4.87 -17.92 13.13
N ALA A 106 -4.16 -17.97 14.25
CA ALA A 106 -3.29 -16.88 14.67
C ALA A 106 -2.14 -16.67 13.67
N TYR A 107 -1.71 -15.42 13.49
CA TYR A 107 -0.61 -15.10 12.58
C TYR A 107 0.69 -15.84 12.91
N SER A 108 0.99 -16.08 14.19
CA SER A 108 2.16 -16.85 14.62
C SER A 108 2.15 -18.28 14.07
N THR A 109 1.00 -18.95 14.12
CA THR A 109 0.79 -20.30 13.58
C THR A 109 0.95 -20.31 12.06
N PHE A 110 0.31 -19.37 11.37
CA PHE A 110 0.43 -19.20 9.92
C PHE A 110 1.89 -18.93 9.50
N ARG A 111 2.57 -18.02 10.18
CA ARG A 111 3.98 -17.72 9.93
C ARG A 111 4.87 -18.95 10.07
N GLY A 112 4.64 -19.76 11.10
CA GLY A 112 5.35 -21.04 11.31
C GLY A 112 5.10 -22.01 10.15
N TYR A 113 3.84 -22.16 9.74
CA TYR A 113 3.46 -23.03 8.61
C TYR A 113 4.19 -22.63 7.32
N ILE A 114 4.14 -21.35 6.92
CA ILE A 114 4.86 -20.86 5.74
C ILE A 114 6.38 -21.15 5.83
N GLN A 115 6.97 -21.11 7.02
CA GLN A 115 8.40 -21.38 7.22
C GLN A 115 8.75 -22.86 7.05
N THR A 116 7.81 -23.78 7.28
CA THR A 116 8.06 -25.22 7.16
C THR A 116 8.01 -25.72 5.71
N ILE A 117 7.45 -24.94 4.79
CA ILE A 117 7.31 -25.29 3.38
C ILE A 117 8.33 -24.49 2.56
N PRO A 118 9.39 -25.12 2.03
CA PRO A 118 10.48 -24.42 1.35
C PRO A 118 10.02 -23.54 0.19
N GLN A 119 9.07 -24.01 -0.62
CA GLN A 119 8.50 -23.30 -1.74
C GLN A 119 7.85 -21.96 -1.31
N PHE A 120 7.03 -21.96 -0.25
CA PHE A 120 6.40 -20.76 0.28
C PHE A 120 7.40 -19.84 0.97
N GLN A 121 8.37 -20.40 1.67
CA GLN A 121 9.41 -19.63 2.34
C GLN A 121 10.28 -18.89 1.31
N SER A 122 10.69 -19.54 0.21
CA SER A 122 11.54 -18.96 -0.83
C SER A 122 10.90 -17.73 -1.49
N TYR A 123 9.59 -17.72 -1.66
CA TYR A 123 8.85 -16.56 -2.19
C TYR A 123 9.10 -15.27 -1.37
N PHE A 124 9.25 -15.40 -0.04
CA PHE A 124 9.47 -14.27 0.85
C PHE A 124 10.96 -13.99 1.15
N ASP A 125 11.87 -14.94 0.93
CA ASP A 125 13.28 -14.77 1.28
C ASP A 125 14.02 -13.78 0.38
N GLY A 126 13.71 -13.72 -0.91
CA GLY A 126 14.26 -12.74 -1.86
C GLY A 126 13.86 -11.29 -1.58
N LYS A 127 12.91 -11.06 -0.67
CA LYS A 127 12.34 -9.75 -0.33
C LYS A 127 12.82 -9.22 1.04
N LYS A 128 13.83 -9.86 1.66
CA LYS A 128 14.36 -9.41 2.94
C LYS A 128 15.01 -8.04 2.80
N GLN A 129 14.42 -7.03 3.46
CA GLN A 129 15.06 -5.73 3.61
C GLN A 129 16.23 -5.84 4.57
N THR A 130 17.39 -5.34 4.15
CA THR A 130 18.56 -5.19 5.02
C THR A 130 18.20 -4.27 6.18
N LEU A 131 18.26 -4.77 7.40
CA LEU A 131 18.04 -3.96 8.59
C LEU A 131 19.12 -2.88 8.65
N SER A 132 18.71 -1.62 8.69
CA SER A 132 19.64 -0.51 8.91
C SER A 132 20.26 -0.65 10.30
N THR A 133 21.60 -0.69 10.36
CA THR A 133 22.36 -0.70 11.61
C THR A 133 22.52 0.69 12.23
N LYS A 134 21.97 1.73 11.58
CA LYS A 134 22.07 3.12 12.08
C LYS A 134 21.14 3.34 13.27
N SER A 135 21.67 3.87 14.35
CA SER A 135 20.87 4.30 15.49
C SER A 135 19.97 5.48 15.10
N THR A 136 18.71 5.45 15.54
CA THR A 136 17.74 6.51 15.29
C THR A 136 17.28 7.11 16.60
N VAL A 137 17.22 8.45 16.66
CA VAL A 137 16.66 9.17 17.81
C VAL A 137 15.14 9.20 17.66
N ARG A 138 14.44 8.78 18.70
CA ARG A 138 12.98 8.81 18.75
C ARG A 138 12.51 10.18 19.24
N PHE A 139 11.66 10.85 18.46
CA PHE A 139 11.01 12.11 18.83
C PHE A 139 9.52 11.87 19.05
N GLU A 140 9.02 12.32 20.17
CA GLU A 140 7.59 12.37 20.47
C GLU A 140 7.10 13.82 20.36
N THR A 141 5.81 14.01 20.12
CA THR A 141 5.16 15.31 19.98
C THR A 141 3.99 15.38 20.93
N ASP A 142 3.65 16.58 21.39
CA ASP A 142 2.47 16.81 22.19
C ASP A 142 1.17 16.62 21.38
N PRO A 143 0.02 16.40 22.04
CA PRO A 143 -1.26 16.34 21.35
C PRO A 143 -1.51 17.58 20.49
N GLY A 144 -1.95 17.39 19.23
CA GLY A 144 -2.26 18.47 18.28
C GLY A 144 -1.07 19.28 17.76
N GLU A 145 0.15 19.02 18.24
CA GLU A 145 1.34 19.79 17.86
C GLU A 145 1.75 19.55 16.41
N GLN A 146 1.77 18.27 15.97
CA GLN A 146 2.31 17.95 14.66
C GLN A 146 1.59 16.77 14.00
N ALA A 147 1.31 16.91 12.72
CA ALA A 147 1.05 15.77 11.82
C ALA A 147 2.16 15.62 10.80
N GLN A 148 2.30 14.42 10.24
CA GLN A 148 3.22 14.13 9.13
C GLN A 148 2.41 13.75 7.91
N ILE A 149 2.78 14.28 6.75
CA ILE A 149 2.12 14.01 5.48
C ILE A 149 3.12 13.47 4.47
N ASP A 150 2.69 12.49 3.68
CA ASP A 150 3.50 11.87 2.64
C ASP A 150 2.65 11.25 1.55
N TRP A 151 3.25 11.03 0.37
CA TRP A 151 2.66 10.33 -0.75
C TRP A 151 3.25 8.92 -0.89
N LYS A 152 2.38 7.92 -1.00
CA LYS A 152 2.75 6.66 -1.62
C LYS A 152 2.49 6.80 -3.12
N GLU A 153 3.58 6.92 -3.87
CA GLU A 153 3.55 7.36 -5.26
C GLU A 153 3.59 6.19 -6.24
N ASN A 154 3.05 6.43 -7.46
CA ASN A 154 3.23 5.57 -8.63
C ASN A 154 2.85 4.10 -8.37
N ILE A 155 1.70 3.89 -7.72
CA ILE A 155 1.16 2.55 -7.54
C ILE A 155 0.46 2.18 -8.83
N ASN A 156 1.05 1.25 -9.60
CA ASN A 156 0.38 0.65 -10.74
C ASN A 156 -0.59 -0.41 -10.23
N PHE A 157 -1.87 -0.23 -10.52
CA PHE A 157 -2.93 -1.10 -10.07
C PHE A 157 -3.78 -1.59 -11.24
N LEU A 158 -3.99 -2.90 -11.30
CA LEU A 158 -4.88 -3.55 -12.25
C LEU A 158 -6.28 -3.63 -11.62
N LEU A 159 -7.27 -3.03 -12.28
CA LEU A 159 -8.67 -3.12 -11.88
C LEU A 159 -9.29 -4.44 -12.37
N GLU A 160 -10.47 -4.79 -11.86
CA GLU A 160 -11.19 -6.03 -12.24
C GLU A 160 -11.59 -6.07 -13.72
N ASP A 161 -11.80 -4.90 -14.34
CA ASP A 161 -12.11 -4.77 -15.77
C ASP A 161 -10.89 -4.90 -16.69
N GLY A 162 -9.71 -5.22 -16.14
CA GLY A 162 -8.43 -5.30 -16.86
C GLY A 162 -7.78 -3.94 -17.12
N THR A 163 -8.37 -2.84 -16.69
CA THR A 163 -7.78 -1.49 -16.82
C THR A 163 -6.61 -1.32 -15.85
N SER A 164 -5.43 -0.96 -16.39
CA SER A 164 -4.28 -0.59 -15.54
C SER A 164 -4.28 0.91 -15.28
N ILE A 165 -4.24 1.29 -14.00
CA ILE A 165 -4.20 2.69 -13.57
C ILE A 165 -2.95 2.96 -12.73
N THR A 166 -2.43 4.17 -12.81
CA THR A 166 -1.40 4.66 -11.88
C THR A 166 -2.09 5.58 -10.87
N LEU A 167 -2.01 5.22 -9.61
CA LEU A 167 -2.60 5.99 -8.52
C LEU A 167 -1.56 6.39 -7.48
N HIS A 168 -1.95 7.35 -6.65
CA HIS A 168 -1.17 7.83 -5.52
C HIS A 168 -2.05 7.80 -4.28
N ILE A 169 -1.45 7.60 -3.11
CA ILE A 169 -2.18 7.65 -1.85
C ILE A 169 -1.53 8.71 -0.97
N LEU A 170 -2.29 9.76 -0.67
CA LEU A 170 -1.92 10.73 0.34
C LEU A 170 -2.16 10.14 1.71
N LEU A 171 -1.15 10.13 2.56
CA LEU A 171 -1.24 9.63 3.93
C LEU A 171 -0.89 10.75 4.91
N MET A 172 -1.76 10.99 5.89
CA MET A 172 -1.47 11.83 7.05
C MET A 172 -1.40 10.94 8.31
N THR A 173 -0.42 11.20 9.17
CA THR A 173 -0.29 10.53 10.46
C THR A 173 -0.10 11.59 11.55
N LEU A 174 -0.97 11.58 12.57
CA LEU A 174 -0.84 12.47 13.72
C LEU A 174 0.37 12.08 14.58
N GLY A 175 1.05 13.08 15.09
CA GLY A 175 2.32 12.89 15.78
C GLY A 175 2.20 12.24 17.15
N TYR A 176 1.13 12.50 17.89
CA TYR A 176 0.88 11.95 19.21
C TYR A 176 0.12 10.62 19.16
N SER A 177 -1.09 10.59 18.60
CA SER A 177 -1.95 9.40 18.59
C SER A 177 -1.47 8.33 17.62
N ARG A 178 -0.70 8.69 16.60
CA ARG A 178 -0.39 7.82 15.44
C ARG A 178 -1.65 7.50 14.59
N TYR A 179 -2.72 8.26 14.77
CA TYR A 179 -3.91 8.14 13.95
C TYR A 179 -3.61 8.50 12.51
N LYS A 180 -4.16 7.73 11.59
CA LYS A 180 -3.87 7.80 10.16
C LYS A 180 -5.11 8.14 9.38
N LEU A 181 -4.92 8.92 8.33
CA LEU A 181 -5.90 9.26 7.30
C LEU A 181 -5.27 9.04 5.95
N ALA A 182 -6.01 8.51 4.99
CA ALA A 182 -5.52 8.28 3.64
C ALA A 182 -6.55 8.67 2.59
N LYS A 183 -6.06 9.15 1.44
CA LYS A 183 -6.89 9.49 0.29
C LYS A 183 -6.23 8.97 -0.99
N VAL A 184 -7.00 8.21 -1.78
CA VAL A 184 -6.59 7.77 -3.11
C VAL A 184 -6.77 8.90 -4.11
N THR A 185 -5.76 9.15 -4.93
CA THR A 185 -5.76 10.20 -5.96
C THR A 185 -5.13 9.70 -7.25
N LEU A 186 -5.43 10.36 -8.36
CA LEU A 186 -4.86 10.07 -9.67
C LEU A 186 -3.70 11.02 -10.04
N ASP A 187 -3.46 12.04 -9.23
CA ASP A 187 -2.37 13.00 -9.39
C ASP A 187 -1.82 13.47 -8.03
N LYS A 188 -0.71 14.22 -8.05
CA LYS A 188 -0.01 14.76 -6.87
C LYS A 188 0.15 16.27 -6.95
N SER A 189 -0.76 16.96 -7.64
CA SER A 189 -0.74 18.42 -7.73
C SER A 189 -0.91 19.07 -6.36
N LEU A 190 -0.50 20.33 -6.24
CA LEU A 190 -0.74 21.10 -5.04
C LEU A 190 -2.24 21.22 -4.72
N THR A 191 -3.07 21.36 -5.75
CA THR A 191 -4.53 21.47 -5.59
C THR A 191 -5.11 20.18 -5.00
N THR A 192 -4.69 19.02 -5.50
CA THR A 192 -5.09 17.70 -4.96
C THR A 192 -4.61 17.48 -3.54
N LEU A 193 -3.38 17.93 -3.22
CA LEU A 193 -2.83 17.91 -1.86
C LEU A 193 -3.69 18.75 -0.92
N GLN A 194 -4.02 19.99 -1.32
CA GLN A 194 -4.84 20.93 -0.52
C GLN A 194 -6.23 20.36 -0.26
N ASP A 195 -6.89 19.83 -1.29
CA ASP A 195 -8.20 19.18 -1.18
C ASP A 195 -8.16 17.99 -0.21
N GLY A 196 -7.15 17.12 -0.32
CA GLY A 196 -6.98 15.98 0.59
C GLY A 196 -6.74 16.40 2.03
N MET A 197 -5.93 17.45 2.24
CA MET A 197 -5.68 17.97 3.59
C MET A 197 -6.93 18.60 4.20
N VAL A 198 -7.74 19.32 3.43
CA VAL A 198 -9.02 19.85 3.91
C VAL A 198 -9.95 18.72 4.35
N GLU A 199 -10.05 17.65 3.56
CA GLU A 199 -10.84 16.47 3.92
C GLU A 199 -10.36 15.86 5.24
N PHE A 200 -9.04 15.72 5.41
CA PHE A 200 -8.47 15.19 6.66
C PHE A 200 -8.75 16.09 7.86
N PHE A 201 -8.67 17.41 7.71
CA PHE A 201 -8.98 18.34 8.79
C PHE A 201 -10.46 18.29 9.19
N GLU A 202 -11.36 18.14 8.21
CA GLU A 202 -12.80 17.99 8.47
C GLU A 202 -13.10 16.67 9.19
N GLU A 203 -12.47 15.56 8.81
CA GLU A 203 -12.62 14.26 9.49
C GLU A 203 -12.07 14.30 10.93
N LEU A 204 -10.95 14.99 11.14
CA LEU A 204 -10.39 15.21 12.47
C LEU A 204 -11.26 16.14 13.33
N GLY A 205 -12.00 17.04 12.70
CA GLY A 205 -12.73 18.13 13.38
C GLY A 205 -11.82 19.27 13.85
N GLY A 206 -10.60 19.37 13.30
CA GLY A 206 -9.62 20.39 13.66
C GLY A 206 -8.33 20.29 12.86
N VAL A 207 -7.40 21.22 13.10
CA VAL A 207 -6.16 21.37 12.35
C VAL A 207 -4.95 21.20 13.28
N PRO A 208 -3.96 20.35 12.98
CA PRO A 208 -2.70 20.28 13.73
C PRO A 208 -1.92 21.61 13.59
N GLN A 209 -1.16 22.01 14.64
CA GLN A 209 -0.40 23.26 14.62
C GLN A 209 0.68 23.29 13.52
N SER A 210 1.26 22.12 13.20
CA SER A 210 2.28 22.01 12.17
C SER A 210 2.14 20.72 11.35
N ILE A 211 2.54 20.81 10.09
CA ILE A 211 2.55 19.68 9.15
C ILE A 211 3.98 19.44 8.69
N LEU A 212 4.54 18.31 9.12
CA LEU A 212 5.85 17.85 8.66
C LEU A 212 5.69 17.20 7.28
N THR A 213 6.46 17.69 6.31
CA THR A 213 6.47 17.18 4.93
C THR A 213 7.91 17.02 4.45
N ASP A 214 8.13 16.17 3.46
CA ASP A 214 9.39 16.22 2.72
C ASP A 214 9.46 17.46 1.82
N ASN A 215 10.55 17.60 1.07
CA ASN A 215 10.72 18.71 0.14
C ASN A 215 9.96 18.46 -1.17
N MET A 216 8.66 18.10 -1.08
CA MET A 216 7.82 17.88 -2.29
C MET A 216 7.79 19.14 -3.15
N LYS A 217 7.91 18.97 -4.46
CA LYS A 217 7.85 20.06 -5.43
C LYS A 217 6.50 20.80 -5.41
N SER A 218 5.43 20.16 -5.01
CA SER A 218 4.11 20.77 -4.84
C SER A 218 4.06 21.78 -3.68
N VAL A 219 4.89 21.59 -2.64
CA VAL A 219 4.92 22.45 -1.45
C VAL A 219 6.10 23.41 -1.47
N MET A 220 7.26 22.99 -2.01
CA MET A 220 8.51 23.72 -1.96
C MET A 220 8.95 24.19 -3.35
N VAL A 221 9.25 25.49 -3.49
CA VAL A 221 9.97 26.02 -4.64
C VAL A 221 11.47 25.70 -4.53
N THR A 222 12.02 25.93 -3.34
CA THR A 222 13.42 25.62 -3.03
C THR A 222 13.48 24.70 -1.82
N ALA A 223 14.12 23.54 -1.99
CA ALA A 223 14.21 22.55 -0.92
C ALA A 223 15.00 23.09 0.28
N ARG A 224 14.57 22.71 1.49
CA ARG A 224 15.29 22.99 2.73
C ARG A 224 16.62 22.23 2.77
N ARG A 225 17.72 22.94 2.98
CA ARG A 225 19.09 22.38 3.10
C ARG A 225 19.75 22.85 4.39
N HIS A 226 20.90 22.28 4.72
CA HIS A 226 21.71 22.77 5.84
C HIS A 226 22.08 24.25 5.62
N GLY A 227 21.75 25.09 6.57
CA GLY A 227 21.97 26.55 6.48
C GLY A 227 20.91 27.35 5.69
N SER A 228 19.88 26.70 5.10
CA SER A 228 18.79 27.37 4.41
C SER A 228 17.45 26.74 4.79
N GLN A 229 16.47 27.59 5.13
CA GLN A 229 15.11 27.11 5.44
C GLN A 229 14.32 26.65 4.20
N GLY A 230 14.84 26.90 2.99
CA GLY A 230 14.11 26.69 1.74
C GLY A 230 13.01 27.75 1.56
N GLN A 231 12.23 27.58 0.49
CA GLN A 231 11.14 28.50 0.15
C GLN A 231 9.87 27.69 -0.18
N LEU A 232 8.79 27.98 0.51
CA LEU A 232 7.47 27.42 0.22
C LEU A 232 6.94 27.99 -1.12
N HIS A 233 6.15 27.19 -1.81
CA HIS A 233 5.37 27.68 -2.94
C HIS A 233 4.33 28.71 -2.44
N PRO A 234 4.17 29.90 -3.07
CA PRO A 234 3.28 30.94 -2.56
C PRO A 234 1.84 30.47 -2.27
N LYS A 235 1.28 29.60 -3.15
CA LYS A 235 -0.05 29.02 -2.93
C LYS A 235 -0.09 28.06 -1.75
N ALA A 236 0.99 27.31 -1.47
CA ALA A 236 1.08 26.43 -0.30
C ALA A 236 1.22 27.24 0.99
N GLU A 237 1.98 28.32 0.95
CA GLU A 237 2.11 29.26 2.08
C GLU A 237 0.77 29.92 2.41
N GLN A 238 0.04 30.42 1.38
CA GLN A 238 -1.29 30.99 1.57
C GLN A 238 -2.26 29.98 2.17
N PHE A 239 -2.30 28.76 1.64
CA PHE A 239 -3.12 27.68 2.18
C PHE A 239 -2.83 27.41 3.67
N SER A 240 -1.55 27.37 4.05
CA SER A 240 -1.18 27.13 5.45
C SER A 240 -1.65 28.27 6.38
N LYS A 241 -1.57 29.53 5.91
CA LYS A 241 -2.09 30.70 6.63
C LYS A 241 -3.62 30.64 6.78
N ASP A 242 -4.33 30.33 5.70
CA ASP A 242 -5.78 30.25 5.69
C ASP A 242 -6.32 29.10 6.54
N MET A 243 -5.58 27.99 6.64
CA MET A 243 -5.93 26.84 7.48
C MET A 243 -5.40 26.98 8.92
N GLY A 244 -4.50 27.93 9.21
CA GLY A 244 -3.99 28.22 10.55
C GLY A 244 -2.83 27.31 11.02
N PHE A 245 -2.21 26.55 10.14
CA PHE A 245 -1.07 25.68 10.47
C PHE A 245 0.25 26.17 9.87
N ARG A 246 1.35 25.51 10.18
CA ARG A 246 2.67 25.80 9.59
C ARG A 246 3.22 24.54 8.90
N PHE A 247 3.68 24.68 7.66
CA PHE A 247 4.49 23.64 7.04
C PHE A 247 5.88 23.60 7.68
N GLN A 248 6.34 22.38 7.98
CA GLN A 248 7.69 22.10 8.48
C GLN A 248 8.38 21.17 7.47
N PRO A 249 9.11 21.69 6.46
CA PRO A 249 9.85 20.84 5.55
C PRO A 249 10.97 20.11 6.26
N CYS A 250 11.12 18.81 6.00
CA CYS A 250 12.23 18.02 6.50
C CYS A 250 13.58 18.54 5.99
N MET A 251 14.63 18.40 6.78
CA MET A 251 15.99 18.66 6.28
C MET A 251 16.35 17.59 5.25
N SER A 252 16.86 18.03 4.09
CA SER A 252 17.41 17.14 3.09
C SER A 252 18.49 16.22 3.70
N TYR A 253 18.51 14.96 3.26
CA TYR A 253 19.44 13.92 3.73
C TYR A 253 19.38 13.53 5.22
N ARG A 254 18.29 13.87 5.93
CA ARG A 254 18.02 13.36 7.28
C ARG A 254 16.71 12.57 7.33
N PRO A 255 16.68 11.33 6.86
CA PRO A 255 15.47 10.49 6.81
C PRO A 255 14.90 10.19 8.22
N GLN A 256 15.70 10.36 9.27
CA GLN A 256 15.31 10.11 10.65
C GLN A 256 14.15 11.00 11.15
N THR A 257 13.98 12.19 10.57
CA THR A 257 12.90 13.12 10.96
C THR A 257 11.51 12.65 10.49
N LYS A 258 11.44 11.81 9.45
CA LYS A 258 10.19 11.32 8.82
C LYS A 258 9.81 9.89 9.22
N GLY A 259 10.53 9.26 10.13
CA GLY A 259 10.36 7.83 10.46
C GLY A 259 8.97 7.42 10.93
N LYS A 260 8.11 8.38 11.34
CA LYS A 260 6.73 8.09 11.77
C LYS A 260 5.83 7.70 10.57
N VAL A 261 6.00 8.33 9.39
CA VAL A 261 5.18 8.07 8.19
C VAL A 261 5.77 6.95 7.32
N GLU A 262 7.09 6.89 7.15
CA GLU A 262 7.73 5.86 6.29
C GLU A 262 7.38 4.43 6.71
N CYS A 263 7.38 4.14 8.02
CA CYS A 263 6.93 2.84 8.53
C CYS A 263 5.44 2.58 8.26
N GLN A 264 4.63 3.62 8.15
CA GLN A 264 3.19 3.51 7.96
C GLN A 264 2.84 3.26 6.48
N MET A 265 3.66 3.73 5.53
CA MET A 265 3.46 3.49 4.10
C MET A 265 3.44 2.00 3.74
N LYS A 266 4.16 1.17 4.50
CA LYS A 266 4.22 -0.28 4.30
C LYS A 266 2.88 -0.99 4.51
N ILE A 267 1.96 -0.43 5.29
CA ILE A 267 0.64 -1.04 5.47
C ILE A 267 -0.19 -1.01 4.18
N LEU A 268 0.05 -0.01 3.33
CA LEU A 268 -0.60 0.14 2.04
C LEU A 268 -0.06 -0.84 0.97
N ASP A 269 1.05 -1.55 1.24
CA ASP A 269 1.54 -2.62 0.35
C ASP A 269 0.54 -3.79 0.27
N GLU A 270 -0.40 -3.87 1.22
CA GLU A 270 -1.50 -4.82 1.19
C GLU A 270 -2.38 -4.69 -0.06
N LEU A 271 -2.47 -3.50 -0.66
CA LEU A 271 -3.24 -3.29 -1.89
C LEU A 271 -2.78 -4.19 -3.04
N HIS A 272 -1.50 -4.51 -3.09
CA HIS A 272 -0.96 -5.38 -4.14
C HIS A 272 -1.52 -6.82 -4.10
N ALA A 273 -2.10 -7.23 -2.97
CA ALA A 273 -2.79 -8.51 -2.83
C ALA A 273 -4.15 -8.54 -3.56
N TYR A 274 -4.67 -7.41 -3.99
CA TYR A 274 -5.99 -7.26 -4.61
C TYR A 274 -5.93 -6.85 -6.09
N GLN A 275 -4.78 -6.99 -6.73
CA GLN A 275 -4.60 -6.72 -8.16
C GLN A 275 -5.59 -7.53 -9.01
N GLY A 276 -6.32 -6.88 -9.90
CA GLY A 276 -7.28 -7.52 -10.79
C GLY A 276 -8.62 -7.92 -10.14
N GLN A 277 -8.90 -7.46 -8.91
CA GLN A 277 -10.07 -7.91 -8.15
C GLN A 277 -11.03 -6.79 -7.72
N LEU A 278 -10.63 -5.54 -7.85
CA LEU A 278 -11.39 -4.41 -7.34
C LEU A 278 -11.74 -3.43 -8.45
N THR A 279 -12.93 -2.87 -8.37
CA THR A 279 -13.27 -1.60 -9.03
C THR A 279 -12.51 -0.45 -8.38
N PHE A 280 -12.52 0.71 -9.01
CA PHE A 280 -11.84 1.89 -8.42
C PHE A 280 -12.48 2.37 -7.12
N ASP A 281 -13.80 2.24 -6.98
CA ASP A 281 -14.49 2.64 -5.75
C ASP A 281 -14.23 1.63 -4.63
N GLU A 282 -14.27 0.33 -4.91
CA GLU A 282 -13.89 -0.71 -3.95
C GLU A 282 -12.41 -0.58 -3.52
N LEU A 283 -11.52 -0.15 -4.42
CA LEU A 283 -10.13 0.14 -4.07
C LEU A 283 -10.04 1.27 -3.03
N LYS A 284 -10.81 2.36 -3.18
CA LYS A 284 -10.87 3.43 -2.17
C LYS A 284 -11.38 2.91 -0.83
N GLU A 285 -12.45 2.09 -0.84
CA GLU A 285 -12.99 1.47 0.36
C GLU A 285 -11.98 0.51 1.01
N LYS A 286 -11.23 -0.24 0.20
CA LYS A 286 -10.15 -1.12 0.70
C LYS A 286 -9.05 -0.31 1.38
N VAL A 287 -8.61 0.81 0.81
CA VAL A 287 -7.63 1.71 1.46
C VAL A 287 -8.18 2.17 2.81
N ASN A 288 -9.43 2.64 2.86
CA ASN A 288 -10.07 3.08 4.09
C ASN A 288 -10.13 1.95 5.13
N SER A 289 -10.47 0.73 4.71
CA SER A 289 -10.54 -0.44 5.59
C SER A 289 -9.18 -0.81 6.19
N ILE A 290 -8.10 -0.74 5.39
CA ILE A 290 -6.73 -0.96 5.85
C ILE A 290 -6.33 0.08 6.89
N ILE A 291 -6.62 1.34 6.64
CA ILE A 291 -6.34 2.45 7.55
C ILE A 291 -7.14 2.32 8.85
N LEU A 292 -8.44 2.04 8.75
CA LEU A 292 -9.31 1.83 9.91
C LEU A 292 -8.80 0.68 10.79
N ARG A 293 -8.48 -0.47 10.18
CA ARG A 293 -7.91 -1.61 10.90
C ARG A 293 -6.59 -1.24 11.60
N SER A 294 -5.74 -0.44 10.95
CA SER A 294 -4.50 0.06 11.56
C SER A 294 -4.78 1.01 12.73
N ASN A 295 -5.80 1.84 12.65
CA ASN A 295 -6.18 2.79 13.70
C ASN A 295 -6.83 2.10 14.91
N LEU A 296 -7.45 0.93 14.70
CA LEU A 296 -8.05 0.10 15.75
C LEU A 296 -7.06 -0.91 16.36
N SER A 297 -5.90 -1.08 15.77
CA SER A 297 -4.87 -2.00 16.25
C SER A 297 -3.88 -1.31 17.18
N ILE A 298 -3.28 -2.07 18.12
CA ILE A 298 -2.23 -1.53 19.00
C ILE A 298 -1.03 -1.08 18.17
N SER A 299 -0.71 0.19 18.25
CA SER A 299 0.49 0.76 17.61
C SER A 299 1.76 0.28 18.31
N GLN A 300 2.72 -0.24 17.57
CA GLN A 300 4.01 -0.66 18.12
C GLN A 300 4.80 0.51 18.73
N ALA A 301 4.59 1.73 18.21
CA ALA A 301 5.29 2.92 18.67
C ALA A 301 4.80 3.39 20.03
N THR A 302 3.50 3.46 20.26
CA THR A 302 2.89 4.00 21.48
C THR A 302 2.42 2.93 22.46
N ARG A 303 2.36 1.65 22.03
CA ARG A 303 1.74 0.53 22.74
C ARG A 303 0.25 0.78 23.09
N ARG A 304 -0.39 1.69 22.39
CA ARG A 304 -1.79 2.07 22.56
C ARG A 304 -2.52 2.03 21.22
N ILE A 305 -3.85 2.02 21.27
CA ILE A 305 -4.71 2.06 20.07
C ILE A 305 -4.82 3.51 19.60
N PRO A 306 -4.47 3.84 18.34
CA PRO A 306 -4.52 5.21 17.82
C PRO A 306 -5.86 5.90 17.99
N THR A 307 -6.97 5.21 17.77
CA THR A 307 -8.32 5.77 17.93
C THR A 307 -8.61 6.23 19.36
N THR A 308 -8.14 5.50 20.37
CA THR A 308 -8.33 5.92 21.77
C THR A 308 -7.48 7.12 22.13
N MET A 309 -6.27 7.21 21.56
CA MET A 309 -5.40 8.37 21.77
C MET A 309 -5.87 9.62 21.03
N LEU A 310 -6.58 9.45 19.91
CA LEU A 310 -7.13 10.55 19.13
C LEU A 310 -8.11 11.40 19.95
N VAL A 311 -8.86 10.81 20.87
CA VAL A 311 -9.81 11.55 21.73
C VAL A 311 -9.10 12.71 22.43
N LYS A 312 -7.96 12.43 23.07
CA LYS A 312 -7.15 13.47 23.74
C LYS A 312 -6.50 14.44 22.74
N GLU A 313 -6.07 13.95 21.57
CA GLU A 313 -5.40 14.79 20.57
C GLU A 313 -6.38 15.80 19.96
N LYS A 314 -7.66 15.44 19.77
CA LYS A 314 -8.71 16.33 19.25
C LYS A 314 -8.93 17.57 20.12
N GLU A 315 -8.75 17.47 21.42
CA GLU A 315 -8.89 18.61 22.35
C GLU A 315 -7.82 19.69 22.14
N SER A 316 -6.69 19.32 21.53
CA SER A 316 -5.53 20.20 21.31
C SER A 316 -5.39 20.66 19.85
N LEU A 317 -6.28 20.22 18.96
CA LEU A 317 -6.28 20.69 17.58
C LEU A 317 -6.76 22.15 17.49
N LEU A 318 -6.24 22.89 16.54
CA LEU A 318 -6.75 24.22 16.19
C LEU A 318 -8.16 24.09 15.60
N PRO A 319 -9.02 25.12 15.79
CA PRO A 319 -10.36 25.11 15.22
C PRO A 319 -10.33 25.08 13.70
N LEU A 320 -11.33 24.43 13.09
CA LEU A 320 -11.50 24.46 11.65
C LEU A 320 -11.78 25.89 11.15
N PRO A 321 -11.16 26.35 10.06
CA PRO A 321 -11.53 27.58 9.40
C PRO A 321 -12.98 27.58 8.93
N LYS A 322 -13.51 28.77 8.62
CA LYS A 322 -14.87 28.90 8.07
C LYS A 322 -15.06 28.03 6.83
N GLN A 323 -16.27 27.49 6.64
CA GLN A 323 -16.60 26.60 5.51
C GLN A 323 -16.22 27.21 4.16
N VAL A 324 -16.52 28.50 3.95
CA VAL A 324 -16.21 29.20 2.69
C VAL A 324 -14.71 29.15 2.34
N ILE A 325 -13.82 29.24 3.35
CA ILE A 325 -12.38 29.15 3.15
C ILE A 325 -12.01 27.72 2.77
N ARG A 326 -12.55 26.70 3.47
CA ARG A 326 -12.30 25.30 3.16
C ARG A 326 -12.76 24.92 1.76
N ASP A 327 -13.96 25.39 1.37
CA ASP A 327 -14.56 25.12 0.05
C ASP A 327 -13.75 25.73 -1.10
N SER A 328 -13.00 26.82 -0.85
CA SER A 328 -12.12 27.42 -1.87
C SER A 328 -10.93 26.53 -2.27
N TYR A 329 -10.55 25.57 -1.40
CA TYR A 329 -9.48 24.62 -1.64
C TYR A 329 -9.98 23.22 -2.06
N ARG A 330 -11.30 23.03 -2.19
CA ARG A 330 -11.88 21.79 -2.68
C ARG A 330 -11.73 21.67 -4.19
N VAL A 331 -11.29 20.49 -4.64
CA VAL A 331 -11.25 20.17 -6.08
C VAL A 331 -12.69 19.92 -6.55
N LYS A 332 -13.14 20.75 -7.44
CA LYS A 332 -14.43 20.55 -8.11
C LYS A 332 -14.20 19.57 -9.27
N HIS A 333 -14.93 18.47 -9.27
CA HIS A 333 -14.97 17.51 -10.36
C HIS A 333 -16.30 17.66 -11.11
N PRO A 334 -16.47 18.72 -11.95
CA PRO A 334 -17.69 18.87 -12.71
C PRO A 334 -17.84 17.70 -13.69
N LYS A 335 -19.08 17.30 -13.94
CA LYS A 335 -19.40 16.31 -14.96
C LYS A 335 -19.92 17.02 -16.21
N ALA A 336 -19.47 16.56 -17.37
CA ALA A 336 -19.98 17.05 -18.65
C ALA A 336 -20.34 15.88 -19.55
N LYS A 337 -21.44 15.99 -20.27
CA LYS A 337 -21.88 14.99 -21.23
C LYS A 337 -21.15 15.21 -22.55
N VAL A 338 -20.68 14.12 -23.17
CA VAL A 338 -20.10 14.19 -24.51
C VAL A 338 -21.19 14.43 -25.55
N LEU A 339 -21.00 15.48 -26.32
CA LEU A 339 -21.89 15.88 -27.39
C LEU A 339 -21.70 15.02 -28.65
N HIS A 340 -22.61 15.16 -29.63
CA HIS A 340 -22.58 14.40 -30.87
C HIS A 340 -21.36 14.68 -31.75
N ASP A 341 -20.71 15.82 -31.59
CA ASP A 341 -19.49 16.23 -32.29
C ASP A 341 -18.21 15.71 -31.58
N ASN A 342 -18.33 14.77 -30.63
CA ASN A 342 -17.26 14.26 -29.76
C ASN A 342 -16.55 15.36 -28.97
N THR A 343 -17.29 16.36 -28.52
CA THR A 343 -16.77 17.39 -27.61
C THR A 343 -17.49 17.36 -26.27
N ILE A 344 -16.85 17.91 -25.23
CA ILE A 344 -17.49 18.28 -23.98
C ILE A 344 -17.49 19.82 -23.84
N SER A 345 -18.50 20.36 -23.17
CA SER A 345 -18.54 21.79 -22.84
C SER A 345 -17.98 22.05 -21.45
N PHE A 346 -17.01 22.95 -21.35
CA PHE A 346 -16.43 23.38 -20.09
C PHE A 346 -16.11 24.88 -20.12
N GLN A 347 -16.64 25.65 -19.17
CA GLN A 347 -16.49 27.11 -19.06
C GLN A 347 -16.83 27.85 -20.37
N GLY A 348 -17.86 27.36 -21.07
CA GLY A 348 -18.32 27.96 -22.30
C GLY A 348 -17.51 27.62 -23.56
N ASN A 349 -16.49 26.80 -23.45
CA ASN A 349 -15.67 26.31 -24.55
C ASN A 349 -15.86 24.78 -24.74
N HIS A 350 -15.58 24.29 -25.96
CA HIS A 350 -15.71 22.91 -26.33
C HIS A 350 -14.32 22.26 -26.44
N TYR A 351 -14.19 21.05 -25.89
CA TYR A 351 -12.93 20.27 -25.86
C TYR A 351 -13.19 18.89 -26.42
N SER A 352 -12.40 18.46 -27.39
CA SER A 352 -12.61 17.18 -28.08
C SER A 352 -12.23 15.98 -27.21
N VAL A 353 -12.96 14.89 -27.41
CA VAL A 353 -12.63 13.54 -26.91
C VAL A 353 -12.56 12.56 -28.07
N PRO A 354 -11.86 11.43 -27.92
CA PRO A 354 -11.83 10.39 -28.96
C PRO A 354 -13.24 9.89 -29.29
N PRO A 355 -13.50 9.41 -30.49
CA PRO A 355 -14.80 8.86 -30.84
C PRO A 355 -15.13 7.59 -30.06
N GLY A 356 -16.42 7.42 -29.68
CA GLY A 356 -16.92 6.28 -28.92
C GLY A 356 -17.44 6.65 -27.52
N TYR A 357 -17.40 7.93 -27.15
CA TYR A 357 -17.88 8.41 -25.86
C TYR A 357 -19.13 9.27 -25.94
N VAL A 358 -19.74 9.43 -27.12
CA VAL A 358 -20.97 10.22 -27.31
C VAL A 358 -22.04 9.81 -26.30
N ALA A 359 -22.71 10.81 -25.70
CA ALA A 359 -23.73 10.68 -24.66
C ALA A 359 -23.23 10.19 -23.28
N LYS A 360 -22.00 9.76 -23.12
CA LYS A 360 -21.41 9.43 -21.81
C LYS A 360 -21.17 10.69 -20.97
N SER A 361 -21.27 10.54 -19.65
CA SER A 361 -20.94 11.59 -18.68
C SER A 361 -19.49 11.44 -18.26
N MET A 362 -18.67 12.44 -18.57
CA MET A 362 -17.25 12.49 -18.23
C MET A 362 -17.01 13.29 -16.96
N THR A 363 -16.05 12.88 -16.16
CA THR A 363 -15.58 13.64 -15.01
C THR A 363 -14.44 14.56 -15.45
N LEU A 364 -14.51 15.82 -15.09
CA LEU A 364 -13.55 16.84 -15.47
C LEU A 364 -12.70 17.24 -14.26
N GLN A 365 -11.40 17.39 -14.47
CA GLN A 365 -10.49 17.88 -13.43
C GLN A 365 -9.59 18.95 -14.06
N VAL A 366 -9.48 20.09 -13.41
CA VAL A 366 -8.55 21.15 -13.80
C VAL A 366 -7.34 21.09 -12.88
N ILE A 367 -6.16 20.94 -13.48
CA ILE A 367 -4.88 20.98 -12.78
C ILE A 367 -4.04 22.05 -13.46
N ASP A 368 -3.72 23.10 -12.72
CA ASP A 368 -3.05 24.31 -13.23
C ASP A 368 -3.80 24.90 -14.44
N THR A 369 -3.26 24.79 -15.63
CA THR A 369 -3.83 25.29 -16.89
C THR A 369 -4.31 24.17 -17.80
N MET A 370 -4.40 22.93 -17.30
CA MET A 370 -4.76 21.77 -18.08
C MET A 370 -6.11 21.21 -17.63
N LEU A 371 -6.95 20.84 -18.60
CA LEU A 371 -8.22 20.14 -18.41
C LEU A 371 -8.01 18.66 -18.69
N TYR A 372 -8.21 17.83 -17.68
CA TYR A 372 -8.19 16.38 -17.75
C TYR A 372 -9.62 15.85 -17.81
N ILE A 373 -9.90 14.98 -18.76
CA ILE A 373 -11.21 14.41 -19.03
C ILE A 373 -11.15 12.91 -18.78
N TYR A 374 -11.95 12.43 -17.82
CA TYR A 374 -11.95 11.03 -17.39
C TYR A 374 -13.30 10.35 -17.68
N ASP A 375 -13.26 9.11 -18.17
CA ASP A 375 -14.36 8.15 -18.13
C ASP A 375 -14.11 7.26 -16.90
N ASN A 376 -14.80 7.53 -15.80
CA ASN A 376 -14.50 7.01 -14.47
C ASN A 376 -13.04 7.27 -14.06
N THR A 377 -12.18 6.25 -14.14
CA THR A 377 -10.76 6.32 -13.79
C THR A 377 -9.85 6.42 -15.01
N LYS A 378 -10.40 6.17 -16.19
CA LYS A 378 -9.65 6.19 -17.43
C LYS A 378 -9.48 7.62 -17.94
N LEU A 379 -8.24 8.06 -18.02
CA LEU A 379 -7.93 9.34 -18.68
C LEU A 379 -8.21 9.20 -20.19
N VAL A 380 -9.13 10.01 -20.69
CA VAL A 380 -9.59 9.97 -22.09
C VAL A 380 -8.91 11.04 -22.91
N ALA A 381 -8.79 12.26 -22.37
CA ALA A 381 -8.15 13.37 -23.06
C ALA A 381 -7.53 14.38 -22.07
N VAL A 382 -6.52 15.11 -22.53
CA VAL A 382 -5.91 16.23 -21.81
C VAL A 382 -5.81 17.41 -22.77
N HIS A 383 -6.33 18.58 -22.36
CA HIS A 383 -6.28 19.81 -23.12
C HIS A 383 -5.68 20.94 -22.32
N ALA A 384 -4.93 21.83 -22.94
CA ALA A 384 -4.65 23.12 -22.35
C ALA A 384 -5.95 23.94 -22.28
N LEU A 385 -6.22 24.57 -21.13
CA LEU A 385 -7.34 25.52 -21.02
C LEU A 385 -7.10 26.70 -21.98
N SER A 386 -8.08 26.99 -22.77
CA SER A 386 -7.99 27.99 -23.83
C SER A 386 -9.21 28.90 -23.81
N LYS A 387 -9.07 30.11 -24.31
CA LYS A 387 -10.17 31.01 -24.58
C LYS A 387 -10.89 30.71 -25.91
N LYS A 388 -10.32 29.82 -26.74
CA LYS A 388 -10.91 29.40 -28.01
C LYS A 388 -12.19 28.61 -27.78
N LYS A 389 -13.23 28.91 -28.58
CA LYS A 389 -14.53 28.23 -28.48
C LYS A 389 -14.45 26.73 -28.76
N CYS A 390 -13.62 26.32 -29.70
CA CYS A 390 -13.48 24.94 -30.12
C CYS A 390 -12.02 24.49 -30.01
N ASN A 391 -11.76 23.47 -29.20
CA ASN A 391 -10.44 22.94 -28.91
C ASN A 391 -10.39 21.45 -29.31
N TYR A 392 -10.01 21.19 -30.55
CA TYR A 392 -9.84 19.85 -31.08
C TYR A 392 -8.39 19.42 -31.02
N LEU A 393 -8.12 18.21 -30.51
CA LEU A 393 -6.86 17.53 -30.75
C LEU A 393 -6.91 16.90 -32.15
N PRO A 394 -5.89 17.10 -33.00
CA PRO A 394 -5.86 16.56 -34.37
C PRO A 394 -6.14 15.06 -34.40
N SER A 395 -5.53 14.30 -33.48
CA SER A 395 -5.71 12.84 -33.36
C SER A 395 -7.17 12.43 -33.12
N HIS A 396 -7.94 13.21 -32.35
CA HIS A 396 -9.34 12.92 -32.09
C HIS A 396 -10.20 13.16 -33.36
N TYR A 397 -9.91 14.25 -34.05
CA TYR A 397 -10.62 14.61 -35.28
C TYR A 397 -10.30 13.64 -36.41
N GLU A 398 -9.04 13.25 -36.59
CA GLU A 398 -8.60 12.22 -37.54
C GLU A 398 -9.32 10.89 -37.29
N ALA A 399 -9.35 10.42 -36.03
CA ALA A 399 -10.03 9.18 -35.64
C ALA A 399 -11.55 9.24 -35.90
N GLN A 400 -12.15 10.42 -35.74
CA GLN A 400 -13.57 10.64 -36.05
C GLN A 400 -13.81 10.61 -37.56
N LEU A 401 -12.98 11.29 -38.36
CA LEU A 401 -13.07 11.26 -39.83
C LEU A 401 -12.92 9.86 -40.39
N GLN A 402 -11.95 9.09 -39.88
CA GLN A 402 -11.71 7.74 -40.33
C GLN A 402 -12.90 6.81 -40.09
N LYS A 403 -13.65 7.00 -38.99
CA LYS A 403 -14.91 6.30 -38.73
C LYS A 403 -16.04 6.74 -39.61
N THR A 404 -16.11 8.03 -39.96
CA THR A 404 -17.19 8.62 -40.75
C THR A 404 -16.99 8.41 -42.24
N ILE A 405 -15.73 8.37 -42.68
CA ILE A 405 -15.36 8.28 -44.10
C ILE A 405 -14.31 7.16 -44.26
N PRO A 406 -14.71 5.86 -44.13
CA PRO A 406 -13.75 4.74 -44.04
C PRO A 406 -13.04 4.40 -45.38
N TYR A 407 -13.46 5.02 -46.47
CA TYR A 407 -12.89 4.79 -47.81
C TYR A 407 -11.71 5.72 -48.15
N LEU A 408 -11.38 6.70 -47.30
CA LEU A 408 -10.20 7.56 -47.46
C LEU A 408 -8.96 6.87 -46.89
N SER A 409 -7.83 7.07 -47.58
CA SER A 409 -6.53 6.67 -47.06
C SER A 409 -6.12 7.47 -45.80
N ALA A 410 -5.18 6.94 -45.02
CA ALA A 410 -4.73 7.61 -43.81
C ALA A 410 -4.15 9.02 -44.06
N ASP A 411 -3.50 9.23 -45.21
CA ASP A 411 -2.91 10.51 -45.59
C ASP A 411 -3.97 11.51 -46.00
N GLU A 412 -4.98 11.08 -46.79
CA GLU A 412 -6.14 11.90 -47.16
C GLU A 412 -6.95 12.31 -45.92
N VAL A 413 -7.10 11.44 -44.91
CA VAL A 413 -7.77 11.73 -43.67
C VAL A 413 -7.03 12.83 -42.92
N LYS A 414 -5.69 12.77 -42.80
CA LYS A 414 -4.87 13.78 -42.13
C LYS A 414 -4.95 15.14 -42.83
N GLU A 415 -4.84 15.16 -44.15
CA GLU A 415 -4.92 16.40 -44.92
C GLU A 415 -6.28 17.06 -44.74
N LYS A 416 -7.36 16.28 -44.86
CA LYS A 416 -8.73 16.74 -44.67
C LYS A 416 -8.99 17.19 -43.24
N ALA A 417 -8.45 16.50 -42.23
CA ALA A 417 -8.53 16.91 -40.83
C ALA A 417 -7.86 18.25 -40.61
N ARG A 418 -6.67 18.44 -41.14
CA ARG A 418 -5.92 19.70 -41.03
C ARG A 418 -6.70 20.87 -41.66
N SER A 419 -7.15 20.74 -42.90
CA SER A 419 -7.93 21.77 -43.59
C SER A 419 -9.21 22.12 -42.83
N ASN A 420 -9.94 21.12 -42.33
CA ASN A 420 -11.18 21.38 -41.58
C ASN A 420 -10.92 22.07 -40.23
N LEU A 421 -9.86 21.67 -39.51
CA LEU A 421 -9.50 22.29 -38.24
C LEU A 421 -9.03 23.74 -38.38
N GLU A 422 -8.31 24.04 -39.47
CA GLU A 422 -7.95 25.43 -39.85
C GLU A 422 -9.21 26.29 -40.11
N ASN A 423 -10.18 25.74 -40.86
CA ASN A 423 -11.46 26.43 -41.12
C ASN A 423 -12.28 26.62 -39.85
N ILE A 424 -12.37 25.63 -38.97
CA ILE A 424 -13.04 25.73 -37.67
C ILE A 424 -12.37 26.82 -36.81
N GLY A 425 -11.04 26.87 -36.76
CA GLY A 425 -10.28 27.93 -36.09
C GLY A 425 -10.64 29.33 -36.61
N ALA A 426 -10.60 29.50 -37.93
CA ALA A 426 -10.92 30.79 -38.58
C ALA A 426 -12.35 31.27 -38.30
N ILE A 427 -13.34 30.37 -38.27
CA ILE A 427 -14.74 30.73 -38.03
C ILE A 427 -14.99 31.18 -36.59
N TYR A 428 -14.32 30.55 -35.62
CA TYR A 428 -14.57 30.81 -34.19
C TYR A 428 -13.60 31.80 -33.55
N GLU A 429 -12.47 32.15 -34.20
CA GLU A 429 -11.55 33.20 -33.73
C GLU A 429 -12.02 34.64 -34.12
N TYR A 430 -13.01 34.80 -35.02
CA TYR A 430 -13.52 36.09 -35.51
C TYR A 430 -14.76 36.63 -34.76
N LYS A 431 -14.99 36.21 -33.50
CA LYS A 431 -16.06 36.76 -32.65
C LYS A 431 -15.48 37.20 -31.31
N ASP A 432 -14.73 38.27 -31.34
CA ASP A 432 -14.52 39.20 -30.21
C ASP A 432 -15.11 40.59 -30.59
#